data_21ab944609936dc5fa87933963e61a93
#
_entry.id   21ab944609936dc5fa87933963e61a93
#
_cell.length_a   1.000
_cell.length_b   1.000
_cell.length_c   1.000
_cell.angle_alpha   90.00
_cell.angle_beta   90.00
_cell.angle_gamma   90.00
#
_symmetry.space_group_name_H-M   'P 1'
#
loop_
_entity.id
_entity.type
_entity.pdbx_description
1 polymer ?
#
loop_
_entity_poly.entity_id
_entity_poly.type
_entity_poly.pdbx_seq_one_letter_code
_entity_poly.pdbx_strand_id
1 'polypeptide(L)'
;MQQNKRMGLMKEAQDRTPMQEAAATVPDRTIPFVVMEALHTGKENAISAQALCDFLGFNSVRELQHEIARERNAGAVILSTCHDGGGYFLPSSDQEVKQFIRTLECRARNTFAALRSARNYIRQQGEIK
;
A
#
# COMPACT_ATOMS: atom_id res chain seq x y z
N MET A 1 28.31 10.58 9.60
CA MET A 1 27.85 10.74 9.99
C MET A 1 27.47 10.83 9.95
N GLN A 2 27.04 10.29 9.84
CA GLN A 2 26.35 10.32 10.17
C GLN A 2 25.89 10.14 9.79
N GLN A 3 26.02 9.68 9.83
CA GLN A 3 25.43 9.58 9.98
C GLN A 3 25.08 9.30 9.62
N ASN A 4 25.27 8.90 9.85
CA ASN A 4 24.84 8.78 10.01
C ASN A 4 24.57 8.45 9.75
N LYS A 5 24.78 8.06 9.75
CA LYS A 5 24.48 7.83 10.03
C LYS A 5 23.91 7.56 9.66
N ARG A 6 23.94 7.38 9.98
CA ARG A 6 23.35 7.33 10.17
C ARG A 6 22.96 6.99 9.45
N MET A 7 23.06 6.59 9.71
CA MET A 7 22.73 6.54 9.65
C MET A 7 22.53 6.17 9.08
N GLY A 8 22.53 5.76 9.33
CA GLY A 8 22.46 5.55 9.38
C GLY A 8 22.01 5.16 9.07
N LEU A 9 22.23 4.73 9.28
CA LEU A 9 21.85 4.68 9.51
C LEU A 9 21.57 4.36 8.77
N MET A 10 21.67 4.01 8.80
CA MET A 10 21.40 4.04 8.73
C MET A 10 21.36 3.73 7.96
N LYS A 11 21.51 3.25 7.92
CA LYS A 11 21.50 3.25 7.90
C LYS A 11 21.21 2.84 7.29
N GLU A 12 21.16 2.44 7.40
CA GLU A 12 20.88 2.40 7.55
C GLU A 12 20.37 2.09 6.80
N ALA A 13 20.37 1.86 6.76
CA ALA A 13 19.97 1.84 6.73
C ALA A 13 19.61 1.61 5.92
N GLN A 14 19.65 1.33 5.99
CA GLN A 14 19.46 1.47 5.96
C GLN A 14 19.13 1.13 5.16
N ASP A 15 19.13 0.69 5.10
CA ASP A 15 18.93 0.67 5.07
C ASP A 15 18.43 0.18 4.43
N ARG A 16 18.08 -0.15 4.45
CA ARG A 16 17.68 -0.40 4.58
C ARG A 16 17.11 -0.71 3.77
N THR A 17 16.83 -1.02 3.92
CA THR A 17 16.33 -1.08 3.89
C THR A 17 15.72 -1.28 3.34
N PRO A 18 15.57 -1.55 3.62
CA PRO A 18 15.04 -1.55 3.57
C PRO A 18 14.48 -1.55 3.41
N MET A 19 14.26 -1.85 3.82
CA MET A 19 13.91 -1.53 4.28
C MET A 19 14.00 -1.35 4.75
N GLN A 20 14.01 -1.52 5.25
CA GLN A 20 14.31 -0.99 6.11
C GLN A 20 14.52 -0.59 6.42
N GLU A 21 14.56 -0.82 6.69
CA GLU A 21 14.74 -0.15 7.39
C GLU A 21 14.44 0.32 7.34
N ALA A 22 14.32 -0.12 7.44
CA ALA A 22 14.09 0.51 7.75
C ALA A 22 13.77 0.92 7.91
N ALA A 23 13.72 0.76 8.13
CA ALA A 23 13.61 1.39 8.60
C ALA A 23 13.62 1.79 8.83
N ALA A 24 13.66 1.52 8.97
CA ALA A 24 13.64 2.03 9.42
C ALA A 24 13.60 2.70 9.44
N THR A 25 13.59 2.07 9.13
CA THR A 25 13.59 3.36 8.97
C THR A 25 12.71 4.20 9.70
N VAL A 26 13.18 5.23 10.18
CA VAL A 26 12.29 6.10 10.90
C VAL A 26 11.32 6.73 9.94
N PRO A 27 10.03 6.56 10.16
CA PRO A 27 9.08 7.22 9.27
C PRO A 27 9.26 8.72 9.35
N ASP A 28 9.10 9.38 8.22
CA ASP A 28 9.17 10.83 8.17
C ASP A 28 7.95 11.38 8.88
N ARG A 29 8.16 11.90 10.07
CA ARG A 29 7.05 12.38 10.89
C ARG A 29 6.52 13.73 10.45
N THR A 30 7.19 14.36 9.50
CA THR A 30 6.67 15.59 8.94
C THR A 30 5.53 15.34 7.96
N ILE A 31 5.36 14.09 7.54
CA ILE A 31 4.28 13.73 6.63
C ILE A 31 3.34 12.77 7.37
N PRO A 32 2.19 13.25 7.80
CA PRO A 32 1.31 12.43 8.62
C PRO A 32 0.66 11.29 7.83
N PHE A 33 0.23 10.26 8.56
CA PHE A 33 -0.54 9.16 8.00
C PHE A 33 -2.02 9.45 8.23
N VAL A 34 -2.56 10.40 7.47
CA VAL A 34 -3.91 10.90 7.73
C VAL A 34 -4.98 9.83 7.54
N VAL A 35 -4.80 8.94 6.56
CA VAL A 35 -5.78 7.88 6.34
C VAL A 35 -5.68 6.84 7.45
N MET A 36 -4.46 6.36 7.72
CA MET A 36 -4.27 5.35 8.76
C MET A 36 -4.83 5.81 10.10
N GLU A 37 -4.61 7.08 10.44
CA GLU A 37 -5.06 7.62 11.73
C GLU A 37 -6.57 7.74 11.83
N ALA A 38 -7.25 7.78 10.69
CA ALA A 38 -8.71 7.90 10.66
C ALA A 38 -9.41 6.54 10.67
N LEU A 39 -8.67 5.45 10.46
CA LEU A 39 -9.27 4.14 10.30
C LEU A 39 -9.49 3.43 11.63
N HIS A 40 -10.51 2.58 11.64
CA HIS A 40 -10.81 1.73 12.79
C HIS A 40 -10.23 0.35 12.58
N THR A 41 -10.13 -0.40 13.67
CA THR A 41 -9.58 -1.75 13.68
C THR A 41 -10.66 -2.76 13.38
N GLY A 42 -10.35 -3.72 12.50
CA GLY A 42 -11.26 -4.83 12.22
C GLY A 42 -12.07 -4.61 10.95
N LYS A 43 -12.25 -5.70 10.21
CA LYS A 43 -12.97 -5.68 8.95
C LYS A 43 -14.42 -5.20 9.12
N GLU A 44 -15.02 -5.55 10.24
CA GLU A 44 -16.42 -5.16 10.52
C GLU A 44 -16.56 -3.65 10.72
N ASN A 45 -15.45 -2.96 10.94
CA ASN A 45 -15.46 -1.50 11.13
C ASN A 45 -14.88 -0.77 9.93
N ALA A 46 -14.84 -1.43 8.78
CA ALA A 46 -14.31 -0.82 7.57
C ALA A 46 -15.08 0.44 7.18
N ILE A 47 -14.37 1.43 6.71
CA ILE A 47 -14.98 2.71 6.29
C ILE A 47 -14.88 2.78 4.76
N SER A 48 -16.00 3.09 4.11
CA SER A 48 -16.03 3.16 2.66
C SER A 48 -15.13 4.27 2.14
N ALA A 49 -14.68 4.11 0.88
CA ALA A 49 -13.82 5.10 0.26
C ALA A 49 -14.49 6.47 0.23
N GLN A 50 -15.80 6.50 -0.12
CA GLN A 50 -16.49 7.78 -0.20
C GLN A 50 -16.60 8.44 1.17
N ALA A 51 -16.90 7.65 2.22
CA ALA A 51 -17.00 8.21 3.57
C ALA A 51 -15.66 8.76 4.03
N LEU A 52 -14.56 8.09 3.71
CA LEU A 52 -13.23 8.58 4.03
C LEU A 52 -12.91 9.87 3.28
N CYS A 53 -13.26 9.93 1.99
CA CYS A 53 -13.07 11.15 1.21
C CYS A 53 -13.78 12.33 1.86
N ASP A 54 -15.04 12.11 2.23
CA ASP A 54 -15.85 13.17 2.81
C ASP A 54 -15.30 13.61 4.16
N PHE A 55 -14.90 12.65 4.97
CA PHE A 55 -14.38 12.93 6.31
C PHE A 55 -13.05 13.66 6.25
N LEU A 56 -12.14 13.23 5.37
CA LEU A 56 -10.79 13.77 5.31
C LEU A 56 -10.65 14.95 4.36
N GLY A 57 -11.70 15.24 3.59
CA GLY A 57 -11.67 16.39 2.70
C GLY A 57 -10.96 16.18 1.38
N PHE A 58 -10.83 14.93 0.93
CA PHE A 58 -10.29 14.65 -0.39
C PHE A 58 -11.30 15.01 -1.48
N ASN A 59 -10.79 15.48 -2.60
CA ASN A 59 -11.67 15.88 -3.71
C ASN A 59 -12.23 14.70 -4.48
N SER A 60 -11.58 13.55 -4.41
CA SER A 60 -12.02 12.36 -5.14
C SER A 60 -11.51 11.10 -4.49
N VAL A 61 -12.16 9.98 -4.81
CA VAL A 61 -11.69 8.67 -4.36
C VAL A 61 -10.29 8.37 -4.90
N ARG A 62 -10.02 8.83 -6.12
CA ARG A 62 -8.70 8.65 -6.71
C ARG A 62 -7.61 9.31 -5.86
N GLU A 63 -7.88 10.51 -5.38
CA GLU A 63 -6.95 11.23 -4.51
C GLU A 63 -6.73 10.47 -3.21
N LEU A 64 -7.81 9.95 -2.64
CA LEU A 64 -7.73 9.11 -1.44
C LEU A 64 -6.87 7.89 -1.69
N GLN A 65 -7.09 7.21 -2.82
CA GLN A 65 -6.34 6.00 -3.14
C GLN A 65 -4.85 6.29 -3.34
N HIS A 66 -4.52 7.45 -3.88
CA HIS A 66 -3.13 7.90 -3.99
C HIS A 66 -2.49 8.04 -2.62
N GLU A 67 -3.22 8.63 -1.69
CA GLU A 67 -2.70 8.81 -0.35
C GLU A 67 -2.55 7.47 0.37
N ILE A 68 -3.51 6.55 0.18
CA ILE A 68 -3.41 5.21 0.77
C ILE A 68 -2.16 4.49 0.24
N ALA A 69 -1.91 4.60 -1.07
CA ALA A 69 -0.72 3.98 -1.65
C ALA A 69 0.55 4.57 -1.06
N ARG A 70 0.58 5.89 -0.88
CA ARG A 70 1.73 6.56 -0.27
C ARG A 70 1.96 6.05 1.15
N GLU A 71 0.89 5.96 1.94
CA GLU A 71 1.01 5.52 3.33
C GLU A 71 1.43 4.06 3.41
N ARG A 72 0.90 3.21 2.53
CA ARG A 72 1.32 1.80 2.47
C ARG A 72 2.81 1.68 2.12
N ASN A 73 3.28 2.49 1.18
CA ASN A 73 4.70 2.48 0.83
C ASN A 73 5.56 2.96 1.98
N ALA A 74 5.02 3.78 2.84
CA ALA A 74 5.74 4.29 4.01
C ALA A 74 5.61 3.37 5.22
N GLY A 75 4.93 2.25 5.09
CA GLY A 75 4.87 1.24 6.13
C GLY A 75 3.52 1.05 6.79
N ALA A 76 2.50 1.82 6.41
CA ALA A 76 1.19 1.66 7.01
C ALA A 76 0.53 0.37 6.53
N VAL A 77 -0.09 -0.36 7.45
CA VAL A 77 -0.82 -1.58 7.10
C VAL A 77 -2.30 -1.23 7.03
N ILE A 78 -2.72 -0.80 5.85
CA ILE A 78 -4.10 -0.41 5.58
C ILE A 78 -4.72 -1.52 4.74
N LEU A 79 -5.68 -2.23 5.32
CA LEU A 79 -6.35 -3.33 4.64
C LEU A 79 -7.59 -2.82 3.91
N SER A 80 -8.03 -3.59 2.93
CA SER A 80 -9.23 -3.24 2.18
C SER A 80 -10.08 -4.48 1.97
N THR A 81 -11.38 -4.26 1.83
CA THR A 81 -12.33 -5.33 1.58
C THR A 81 -13.35 -4.85 0.54
N CYS A 82 -13.90 -5.78 -0.22
CA CYS A 82 -15.02 -5.47 -1.11
C CYS A 82 -16.36 -5.97 -0.54
N HIS A 83 -16.33 -6.48 0.68
CA HIS A 83 -17.53 -6.94 1.37
C HIS A 83 -18.44 -5.75 1.73
N ASP A 84 -19.73 -5.91 1.56
CA ASP A 84 -20.72 -4.89 1.94
C ASP A 84 -20.39 -3.51 1.38
N GLY A 85 -20.02 -3.48 0.10
CA GLY A 85 -19.74 -2.21 -0.56
C GLY A 85 -18.29 -1.75 -0.47
N GLY A 86 -17.46 -2.49 0.25
CA GLY A 86 -16.05 -2.19 0.34
C GLY A 86 -15.68 -1.24 1.45
N GLY A 87 -14.38 -1.07 1.64
CA GLY A 87 -13.90 -0.15 2.66
C GLY A 87 -12.49 -0.48 3.09
N TYR A 88 -11.98 0.38 3.97
CA TYR A 88 -10.63 0.28 4.49
C TYR A 88 -10.66 0.16 5.99
N PHE A 89 -9.68 -0.54 6.56
CA PHE A 89 -9.62 -0.77 8.01
C PHE A 89 -8.20 -1.13 8.41
N LEU A 90 -7.95 -1.06 9.71
CA LEU A 90 -6.67 -1.52 10.28
C LEU A 90 -6.83 -2.95 10.78
N PRO A 91 -5.76 -3.74 10.76
CA PRO A 91 -5.87 -5.15 11.15
C PRO A 91 -6.18 -5.33 12.64
N SER A 92 -7.09 -6.25 12.92
CA SER A 92 -7.36 -6.67 14.30
C SER A 92 -6.72 -8.01 14.61
N SER A 93 -6.19 -8.70 13.59
CA SER A 93 -5.56 -10.01 13.77
C SER A 93 -4.61 -10.30 12.62
N ASP A 94 -3.68 -11.21 12.87
CA ASP A 94 -2.78 -11.69 11.83
C ASP A 94 -3.55 -12.35 10.70
N GLN A 95 -4.67 -12.97 11.02
CA GLN A 95 -5.48 -13.65 10.01
C GLN A 95 -5.98 -12.67 8.96
N GLU A 96 -6.42 -11.49 9.39
CA GLU A 96 -6.86 -10.46 8.45
C GLU A 96 -5.73 -10.02 7.53
N VAL A 97 -4.53 -9.85 8.08
CA VAL A 97 -3.36 -9.47 7.29
C VAL A 97 -3.01 -10.58 6.29
N LYS A 98 -3.03 -11.83 6.72
CA LYS A 98 -2.70 -12.95 5.84
C LYS A 98 -3.70 -13.05 4.69
N GLN A 99 -4.97 -12.84 4.97
CA GLN A 99 -5.98 -12.86 3.93
C GLN A 99 -5.77 -11.73 2.91
N PHE A 100 -5.42 -10.56 3.40
CA PHE A 100 -5.13 -9.42 2.55
C PHE A 100 -3.91 -9.71 1.65
N ILE A 101 -2.87 -10.32 2.22
CA ILE A 101 -1.69 -10.71 1.46
C ILE A 101 -2.09 -11.64 0.31
N ARG A 102 -2.90 -12.65 0.59
CA ARG A 102 -3.35 -13.59 -0.45
C ARG A 102 -4.11 -12.88 -1.56
N THR A 103 -4.95 -11.92 -1.19
CA THR A 103 -5.71 -11.13 -2.16
C THR A 103 -4.77 -10.34 -3.07
N LEU A 104 -3.79 -9.67 -2.48
CA LEU A 104 -2.84 -8.88 -3.25
C LEU A 104 -1.98 -9.76 -4.16
N GLU A 105 -1.54 -10.92 -3.64
CA GLU A 105 -0.76 -11.85 -4.44
C GLU A 105 -1.54 -12.35 -5.64
N CYS A 106 -2.83 -12.63 -5.44
CA CYS A 106 -3.69 -13.07 -6.52
C CYS A 106 -3.82 -11.98 -7.60
N ARG A 107 -4.04 -10.74 -7.16
CA ARG A 107 -4.11 -9.60 -8.09
C ARG A 107 -2.80 -9.42 -8.84
N ALA A 108 -1.68 -9.57 -8.15
CA ALA A 108 -0.37 -9.42 -8.78
C ALA A 108 -0.16 -10.48 -9.85
N ARG A 109 -0.51 -11.73 -9.54
CA ARG A 109 -0.39 -12.81 -10.52
C ARG A 109 -1.25 -12.55 -11.74
N ASN A 110 -2.48 -12.07 -11.53
CA ASN A 110 -3.37 -11.77 -12.65
C ASN A 110 -2.83 -10.63 -13.50
N THR A 111 -2.24 -9.63 -12.85
CA THR A 111 -1.64 -8.50 -13.55
C THR A 111 -0.44 -8.95 -14.39
N PHE A 112 0.42 -9.80 -13.81
CA PHE A 112 1.56 -10.33 -14.56
C PHE A 112 1.12 -11.18 -15.74
N ALA A 113 0.06 -11.95 -15.57
CA ALA A 113 -0.46 -12.77 -16.68
C ALA A 113 -0.96 -11.87 -17.82
N ALA A 114 -1.69 -10.81 -17.48
CA ALA A 114 -2.18 -9.87 -18.48
C ALA A 114 -1.02 -9.16 -19.17
N LEU A 115 0.00 -8.78 -18.42
CA LEU A 115 1.18 -8.14 -18.96
C LEU A 115 1.91 -9.07 -19.94
N ARG A 116 2.05 -10.32 -19.55
CA ARG A 116 2.71 -11.31 -20.41
C ARG A 116 1.94 -11.47 -21.72
N SER A 117 0.61 -11.54 -21.64
CA SER A 117 -0.22 -11.66 -22.85
C SER A 117 -0.06 -10.46 -23.77
N ALA A 118 -0.04 -9.25 -23.17
CA ALA A 118 0.12 -8.03 -23.95
C ALA A 118 1.48 -8.00 -24.65
N ARG A 119 2.53 -8.38 -23.93
CA ARG A 119 3.88 -8.42 -24.50
C ARG A 119 3.99 -9.45 -25.61
N ASN A 120 3.35 -10.61 -25.42
CA ASN A 120 3.36 -11.65 -26.45
C ASN A 120 2.66 -11.14 -27.71
N TYR A 121 1.57 -10.42 -27.54
CA TYR A 121 0.87 -9.86 -28.70
C TYR A 121 1.79 -8.95 -29.52
N ILE A 122 2.48 -8.05 -28.84
CA ILE A 122 3.41 -7.11 -29.50
C ILE A 122 4.54 -7.88 -30.20
N ARG A 123 5.09 -8.89 -29.52
CA ARG A 123 6.18 -9.70 -30.10
C ARG A 123 5.72 -10.40 -31.36
N GLN A 124 4.51 -10.97 -31.34
CA GLN A 124 3.99 -11.67 -32.52
C GLN A 124 3.78 -10.73 -33.68
N GLN A 125 3.32 -9.49 -33.42
CA GLN A 125 3.16 -8.49 -34.46
C GLN A 125 4.50 -8.14 -35.10
N GLY A 126 5.53 -8.02 -34.26
CA GLY A 126 6.87 -7.73 -34.75
C GLY A 126 7.43 -8.87 -35.60
N GLU A 127 7.16 -10.11 -35.22
CA GLU A 127 7.67 -11.27 -35.95
C GLU A 127 7.01 -11.45 -37.30
N ILE A 128 5.76 -11.03 -37.42
CA ILE A 128 5.03 -11.16 -38.67
C ILE A 128 5.59 -10.22 -39.72
N LYS A 129 6.18 -9.14 -39.30
CA LYS A 129 6.79 -8.21 -40.22
C LYS A 129 8.15 -8.69 -40.68
#